data_a613ea457d521f7004eac6cbd285dfff
#
_entry.id   a613ea457d521f7004eac6cbd285dfff
#
_cell.length_a   1.000
_cell.length_b   1.000
_cell.length_c   1.000
_cell.angle_alpha   90.00
_cell.angle_beta   90.00
_cell.angle_gamma   90.00
#
_symmetry.space_group_name_H-M   'P 1'
#
loop_
_entity.id
_entity.type
_entity.pdbx_description
1 polymer ?
#
loop_
_entity_poly.entity_id
_entity_poly.type
_entity_poly.pdbx_seq_one_letter_code
_entity_poly.pdbx_strand_id
1 'polypeptide(L)'
;MLALVLAAINLRPGITSFAPLIERIATELSLSRSLISLTTALPVLLMGLLAPLAPRLAVRFGLERTIGLCLGLIALALLLRLFGENAALLIGTAAMVGAGIAVAGPLLSGFIKRYFFDRMGKTAAFYSLSMAVGGTIGVVLTAPATQLLGERWTWGLALWTLPAMLALAIWLRLPSQAEAAVEQRAGLPWGEPRAWLVSIYFALQAGLFYALATWLVARYHEAGFSLLQSNAFFSGFMLIGLPSAFAMPWLAQRFGNRHLMMAGCGVLATICLLVIASRPQVQPLLICMLLGVALNGTFSMSLVLPMYEANTPLAVSRLTAMMLCTGYSLACFTPVLTGLGRDIAGDYEWPFFVLASMSTLMSGLALRLAPRRAAADAMAP
;
A
#
# COMPACT_ATOMS: atom_id res chain seq x y z
N MET A 1 16.52 -5.31 12.02
CA MET A 1 16.16 -5.56 10.62
C MET A 1 15.18 -6.70 10.46
N LEU A 2 15.46 -7.90 10.97
CA LEU A 2 14.55 -9.06 10.87
C LEU A 2 13.12 -8.76 11.37
N ALA A 3 12.97 -8.15 12.55
CA ALA A 3 11.68 -7.79 13.11
C ALA A 3 10.88 -6.84 12.19
N LEU A 4 11.54 -5.85 11.57
CA LEU A 4 10.91 -4.94 10.61
C LEU A 4 10.41 -5.69 9.37
N VAL A 5 11.24 -6.56 8.78
CA VAL A 5 10.89 -7.36 7.60
C VAL A 5 9.69 -8.26 7.89
N LEU A 6 9.71 -9.00 9.02
CA LEU A 6 8.61 -9.86 9.41
C LEU A 6 7.33 -9.08 9.71
N ALA A 7 7.42 -7.94 10.39
CA ALA A 7 6.26 -7.07 10.60
C ALA A 7 5.68 -6.60 9.26
N ALA A 8 6.53 -6.12 8.34
CA ALA A 8 6.12 -5.61 7.03
C ALA A 8 5.45 -6.70 6.16
N ILE A 9 6.02 -7.92 6.12
CA ILE A 9 5.41 -9.05 5.40
C ILE A 9 3.99 -9.30 5.90
N ASN A 10 3.76 -9.23 7.21
CA ASN A 10 2.47 -9.55 7.83
C ASN A 10 1.39 -8.46 7.67
N LEU A 11 1.73 -7.27 7.17
CA LEU A 11 0.74 -6.22 6.93
C LEU A 11 -0.16 -6.49 5.70
N ARG A 12 0.14 -7.45 4.84
CA ARG A 12 -0.59 -7.66 3.58
C ARG A 12 -1.39 -8.95 3.50
N PRO A 13 -0.90 -10.13 3.95
CA PRO A 13 -1.62 -11.39 3.78
C PRO A 13 -3.02 -11.38 4.40
N GLY A 14 -3.21 -10.65 5.50
CA GLY A 14 -4.51 -10.50 6.14
C GLY A 14 -5.61 -9.91 5.25
N ILE A 15 -5.24 -9.16 4.22
CA ILE A 15 -6.15 -8.59 3.22
C ILE A 15 -6.12 -9.45 1.95
N THR A 16 -4.93 -9.73 1.43
CA THR A 16 -4.77 -10.31 0.09
C THR A 16 -5.14 -11.79 0.02
N SER A 17 -5.12 -12.51 1.14
CA SER A 17 -5.51 -13.93 1.21
C SER A 17 -6.99 -14.20 0.88
N PHE A 18 -7.85 -13.20 0.96
CA PHE A 18 -9.26 -13.35 0.58
C PHE A 18 -9.45 -13.52 -0.93
N ALA A 19 -8.65 -12.81 -1.75
CA ALA A 19 -8.86 -12.73 -3.19
C ALA A 19 -9.04 -14.10 -3.88
N PRO A 20 -8.17 -15.11 -3.64
CA PRO A 20 -8.28 -16.41 -4.30
C PRO A 20 -9.44 -17.27 -3.80
N LEU A 21 -10.07 -16.92 -2.68
CA LEU A 21 -11.14 -17.70 -2.03
C LEU A 21 -12.50 -16.99 -2.05
N ILE A 22 -12.58 -15.77 -2.58
CA ILE A 22 -13.72 -14.88 -2.42
C ILE A 22 -15.03 -15.47 -2.99
N GLU A 23 -14.97 -16.07 -4.18
CA GLU A 23 -16.14 -16.69 -4.84
C GLU A 23 -16.60 -17.93 -4.08
N ARG A 24 -15.66 -18.74 -3.60
CA ARG A 24 -15.96 -19.92 -2.79
C ARG A 24 -16.65 -19.55 -1.49
N ILE A 25 -16.11 -18.58 -0.76
CA ILE A 25 -16.68 -18.09 0.50
C ILE A 25 -18.07 -17.48 0.26
N ALA A 26 -18.23 -16.70 -0.81
CA ALA A 26 -19.51 -16.11 -1.17
C ALA A 26 -20.57 -17.18 -1.43
N THR A 27 -20.20 -18.25 -2.13
CA THR A 27 -21.12 -19.38 -2.43
C THR A 27 -21.45 -20.18 -1.18
N GLU A 28 -20.46 -20.59 -0.39
CA GLU A 28 -20.66 -21.42 0.81
C GLU A 28 -21.48 -20.69 1.90
N LEU A 29 -21.26 -19.38 2.07
CA LEU A 29 -22.00 -18.57 3.05
C LEU A 29 -23.24 -17.88 2.46
N SER A 30 -23.60 -18.15 1.19
CA SER A 30 -24.72 -17.52 0.48
C SER A 30 -24.71 -15.99 0.56
N LEU A 31 -23.52 -15.36 0.46
CA LEU A 31 -23.33 -13.93 0.59
C LEU A 31 -23.48 -13.22 -0.76
N SER A 32 -24.10 -12.03 -0.73
CA SER A 32 -24.07 -11.15 -1.89
C SER A 32 -22.64 -10.68 -2.21
N ARG A 33 -22.36 -10.41 -3.49
CA ARG A 33 -21.05 -9.90 -3.92
C ARG A 33 -20.68 -8.59 -3.23
N SER A 34 -21.67 -7.73 -2.96
CA SER A 34 -21.46 -6.49 -2.21
C SER A 34 -21.03 -6.77 -0.77
N LEU A 35 -21.62 -7.74 -0.10
CA LEU A 35 -21.30 -8.06 1.30
C LEU A 35 -19.91 -8.69 1.43
N ILE A 36 -19.57 -9.65 0.57
CA ILE A 36 -18.24 -10.28 0.60
C ILE A 36 -17.12 -9.28 0.24
N SER A 37 -17.37 -8.31 -0.64
CA SER A 37 -16.39 -7.29 -1.00
C SER A 37 -15.98 -6.41 0.19
N LEU A 38 -16.78 -6.33 1.25
CA LEU A 38 -16.41 -5.62 2.48
C LEU A 38 -15.20 -6.23 3.17
N THR A 39 -14.92 -7.52 2.98
CA THR A 39 -13.73 -8.17 3.55
C THR A 39 -12.41 -7.59 3.01
N THR A 40 -12.44 -7.00 1.84
CA THR A 40 -11.28 -6.35 1.20
C THR A 40 -11.38 -4.82 1.24
N ALA A 41 -12.57 -4.25 1.10
CA ALA A 41 -12.77 -2.81 1.08
C ALA A 41 -12.67 -2.18 2.48
N LEU A 42 -13.25 -2.81 3.51
CA LEU A 42 -13.26 -2.29 4.87
C LEU A 42 -11.86 -2.13 5.48
N PRO A 43 -10.92 -3.08 5.33
CA PRO A 43 -9.54 -2.85 5.77
C PRO A 43 -8.89 -1.62 5.15
N VAL A 44 -9.08 -1.39 3.85
CA VAL A 44 -8.50 -0.22 3.15
C VAL A 44 -9.11 1.08 3.66
N LEU A 45 -10.42 1.11 3.86
CA LEU A 45 -11.10 2.25 4.46
C LEU A 45 -10.56 2.55 5.87
N LEU A 46 -10.42 1.51 6.70
CA LEU A 46 -9.90 1.67 8.06
C LEU A 46 -8.42 2.08 8.07
N MET A 47 -7.62 1.62 7.10
CA MET A 47 -6.24 2.10 6.92
C MET A 47 -6.16 3.61 6.73
N GLY A 48 -7.13 4.22 6.04
CA GLY A 48 -7.24 5.67 5.95
C GLY A 48 -7.73 6.29 7.27
N LEU A 49 -8.92 5.90 7.73
CA LEU A 49 -9.63 6.53 8.82
C LEU A 49 -8.91 6.42 10.18
N LEU A 50 -8.26 5.29 10.46
CA LEU A 50 -7.60 5.05 11.75
C LEU A 50 -6.10 5.41 11.77
N ALA A 51 -5.48 5.71 10.62
CA ALA A 51 -4.08 6.15 10.58
C ALA A 51 -3.75 7.33 11.52
N PRO A 52 -4.64 8.33 11.71
CA PRO A 52 -4.42 9.42 12.66
C PRO A 52 -4.28 9.01 14.13
N LEU A 53 -4.73 7.79 14.48
CA LEU A 53 -4.57 7.27 15.85
C LEU A 53 -3.12 6.82 16.12
N ALA A 54 -2.34 6.49 15.09
CA ALA A 54 -1.00 5.94 15.23
C ALA A 54 -0.08 6.83 16.06
N PRO A 55 0.10 8.13 15.77
CA PRO A 55 0.97 8.99 16.59
C PRO A 55 0.47 9.15 18.03
N ARG A 56 -0.86 9.21 18.23
CA ARG A 56 -1.46 9.34 19.58
C ARG A 56 -1.18 8.12 20.44
N LEU A 57 -1.32 6.93 19.84
CA LEU A 57 -1.03 5.66 20.52
C LEU A 57 0.46 5.49 20.80
N ALA A 58 1.33 5.92 19.87
CA ALA A 58 2.77 5.91 20.07
C ALA A 58 3.20 6.80 21.25
N VAL A 59 2.63 8.00 21.37
CA VAL A 59 2.89 8.88 22.54
C VAL A 59 2.42 8.25 23.83
N ARG A 60 1.27 7.57 23.83
CA ARG A 60 0.68 6.98 25.05
C ARG A 60 1.36 5.70 25.51
N PHE A 61 1.70 4.81 24.58
CA PHE A 61 2.19 3.45 24.88
C PHE A 61 3.64 3.20 24.48
N GLY A 62 4.25 4.14 23.74
CA GLY A 62 5.54 3.99 23.10
C GLY A 62 5.43 3.35 21.70
N LEU A 63 6.41 3.66 20.84
CA LEU A 63 6.44 3.26 19.44
C LEU A 63 6.42 1.72 19.28
N GLU A 64 7.37 1.06 19.95
CA GLU A 64 7.60 -0.39 19.81
C GLU A 64 6.43 -1.21 20.40
N ARG A 65 5.91 -0.78 21.56
CA ARG A 65 4.77 -1.44 22.20
C ARG A 65 3.51 -1.32 21.37
N THR A 66 3.26 -0.14 20.76
CA THR A 66 2.09 0.08 19.90
C THR A 66 2.14 -0.80 18.66
N ILE A 67 3.31 -0.92 18.01
CA ILE A 67 3.47 -1.83 16.88
C ILE A 67 3.25 -3.28 17.31
N GLY A 68 3.77 -3.70 18.47
CA GLY A 68 3.52 -5.03 19.03
C GLY A 68 2.04 -5.32 19.26
N LEU A 69 1.29 -4.35 19.84
CA LEU A 69 -0.16 -4.47 20.01
C LEU A 69 -0.89 -4.61 18.66
N CYS A 70 -0.46 -3.87 17.64
CA CYS A 70 -1.04 -3.98 16.29
C CYS A 70 -0.77 -5.35 15.66
N LEU A 71 0.45 -5.88 15.78
CA LEU A 71 0.78 -7.23 15.31
C LEU A 71 -0.03 -8.30 16.07
N GLY A 72 -0.22 -8.12 17.39
CA GLY A 72 -1.09 -8.97 18.20
C GLY A 72 -2.54 -8.93 17.75
N LEU A 73 -3.07 -7.74 17.45
CA LEU A 73 -4.42 -7.58 16.90
C LEU A 73 -4.59 -8.26 15.55
N ILE A 74 -3.60 -8.13 14.65
CA ILE A 74 -3.59 -8.82 13.36
C ILE A 74 -3.54 -10.34 13.56
N ALA A 75 -2.65 -10.84 14.40
CA ALA A 75 -2.54 -12.26 14.67
C ALA A 75 -3.83 -12.85 15.27
N LEU A 76 -4.46 -12.13 16.22
CA LEU A 76 -5.73 -12.51 16.79
C LEU A 76 -6.84 -12.54 15.75
N ALA A 77 -6.92 -11.51 14.91
CA ALA A 77 -7.92 -11.45 13.84
C ALA A 77 -7.78 -12.63 12.86
N LEU A 78 -6.54 -12.98 12.49
CA LEU A 78 -6.26 -14.12 11.61
C LEU A 78 -6.60 -15.46 12.28
N LEU A 79 -6.33 -15.61 13.58
CA LEU A 79 -6.70 -16.79 14.36
C LEU A 79 -8.21 -16.97 14.44
N LEU A 80 -8.95 -15.90 14.69
CA LEU A 80 -10.43 -15.92 14.75
C LEU A 80 -11.07 -16.39 13.44
N ARG A 81 -10.38 -16.30 12.30
CA ARG A 81 -10.87 -16.84 11.01
C ARG A 81 -11.02 -18.37 11.00
N LEU A 82 -10.41 -19.09 11.92
CA LEU A 82 -10.71 -20.51 12.09
C LEU A 82 -12.18 -20.79 12.39
N PHE A 83 -12.85 -19.84 13.04
CA PHE A 83 -14.26 -19.90 13.43
C PHE A 83 -15.16 -19.11 12.47
N GLY A 84 -14.64 -18.75 11.30
CA GLY A 84 -15.23 -17.76 10.37
C GLY A 84 -16.41 -18.25 9.54
N GLU A 85 -17.22 -19.20 10.03
CA GLU A 85 -18.37 -19.76 9.31
C GLU A 85 -19.57 -18.78 9.21
N ASN A 86 -19.38 -17.51 9.57
CA ASN A 86 -20.40 -16.47 9.39
C ASN A 86 -19.81 -15.15 8.87
N ALA A 87 -20.62 -14.40 8.13
CA ALA A 87 -20.24 -13.14 7.52
C ALA A 87 -19.79 -12.07 8.52
N ALA A 88 -20.46 -11.99 9.69
CA ALA A 88 -20.16 -10.96 10.68
C ALA A 88 -18.75 -11.13 11.26
N LEU A 89 -18.36 -12.37 11.58
CA LEU A 89 -17.02 -12.68 12.08
C LEU A 89 -15.96 -12.43 10.99
N LEU A 90 -16.27 -12.80 9.75
CA LEU A 90 -15.37 -12.62 8.61
C LEU A 90 -15.09 -11.13 8.35
N ILE A 91 -16.13 -10.31 8.31
CA ILE A 91 -16.03 -8.85 8.14
C ILE A 91 -15.39 -8.20 9.37
N GLY A 92 -15.75 -8.65 10.57
CA GLY A 92 -15.16 -8.17 11.82
C GLY A 92 -13.65 -8.42 11.91
N THR A 93 -13.19 -9.63 11.53
CA THR A 93 -11.76 -9.94 11.48
C THR A 93 -11.03 -9.15 10.40
N ALA A 94 -11.67 -8.87 9.26
CA ALA A 94 -11.12 -7.99 8.24
C ALA A 94 -10.96 -6.55 8.75
N ALA A 95 -11.95 -6.04 9.50
CA ALA A 95 -11.85 -4.73 10.17
C ALA A 95 -10.72 -4.69 11.20
N MET A 96 -10.54 -5.74 12.02
CA MET A 96 -9.44 -5.82 12.98
C MET A 96 -8.07 -5.79 12.29
N VAL A 97 -7.90 -6.54 11.19
CA VAL A 97 -6.69 -6.50 10.38
C VAL A 97 -6.44 -5.10 9.84
N GLY A 98 -7.46 -4.47 9.26
CA GLY A 98 -7.37 -3.09 8.74
C GLY A 98 -6.97 -2.09 9.83
N ALA A 99 -7.56 -2.18 11.01
CA ALA A 99 -7.22 -1.33 12.16
C ALA A 99 -5.77 -1.52 12.62
N GLY A 100 -5.31 -2.77 12.72
CA GLY A 100 -3.91 -3.08 13.06
C GLY A 100 -2.93 -2.49 12.06
N ILE A 101 -3.20 -2.64 10.75
CA ILE A 101 -2.35 -2.11 9.68
C ILE A 101 -2.36 -0.57 9.67
N ALA A 102 -3.53 0.05 9.88
CA ALA A 102 -3.70 1.50 9.90
C ALA A 102 -2.77 2.20 10.90
N VAL A 103 -2.56 1.57 12.06
CA VAL A 103 -1.70 2.10 13.11
C VAL A 103 -0.26 1.66 12.92
N ALA A 104 -0.01 0.39 12.58
CA ALA A 104 1.35 -0.13 12.41
C ALA A 104 2.11 0.55 11.26
N GLY A 105 1.45 0.84 10.13
CA GLY A 105 2.09 1.41 8.94
C GLY A 105 2.84 2.72 9.21
N PRO A 106 2.19 3.77 9.73
CA PRO A 106 2.85 5.02 10.07
C PRO A 106 3.97 4.84 11.12
N LEU A 107 3.77 3.95 12.09
CA LEU A 107 4.75 3.72 13.16
C LEU A 107 5.99 2.97 12.67
N LEU A 108 5.84 2.04 11.72
CA LEU A 108 7.00 1.37 11.10
C LEU A 108 7.87 2.35 10.31
N SER A 109 7.28 3.36 9.68
CA SER A 109 8.02 4.45 9.05
C SER A 109 8.83 5.25 10.08
N GLY A 110 8.23 5.58 11.23
CA GLY A 110 8.92 6.20 12.37
C GLY A 110 10.02 5.30 12.97
N PHE A 111 9.76 4.00 13.07
CA PHE A 111 10.74 3.01 13.52
C PHE A 111 11.98 2.93 12.61
N ILE A 112 11.78 2.97 11.28
CA ILE A 112 12.90 3.04 10.32
C ILE A 112 13.74 4.29 10.56
N LYS A 113 13.10 5.45 10.73
CA LYS A 113 13.78 6.71 11.01
C LYS A 113 14.59 6.67 12.31
N ARG A 114 14.04 6.01 13.36
CA ARG A 114 14.66 5.93 14.70
C ARG A 114 15.90 5.03 14.73
N TYR A 115 15.79 3.83 14.12
CA TYR A 115 16.81 2.78 14.27
C TYR A 115 17.72 2.60 13.07
N PHE A 116 17.41 3.19 11.91
CA PHE A 116 18.13 2.96 10.66
C PHE A 116 18.42 4.25 9.91
N PHE A 117 18.69 5.35 10.63
CA PHE A 117 18.92 6.67 10.05
C PHE A 117 19.97 6.65 8.94
N ASP A 118 21.16 6.07 9.20
CA ASP A 118 22.29 6.05 8.25
C ASP A 118 22.04 5.18 7.01
N ARG A 119 21.08 4.26 7.08
CA ARG A 119 20.76 3.32 6.01
C ARG A 119 19.27 3.36 5.63
N MET A 120 18.66 4.51 5.82
CA MET A 120 17.20 4.69 5.74
C MET A 120 16.63 4.24 4.38
N GLY A 121 17.23 4.64 3.25
CA GLY A 121 16.73 4.25 1.92
C GLY A 121 16.84 2.75 1.66
N LYS A 122 17.94 2.11 2.07
CA LYS A 122 18.08 0.64 1.96
C LYS A 122 17.06 -0.09 2.84
N THR A 123 16.87 0.37 4.07
CA THR A 123 15.91 -0.22 5.00
C THR A 123 14.47 -0.03 4.52
N ALA A 124 14.16 1.14 3.97
CA ALA A 124 12.85 1.41 3.38
C ALA A 124 12.60 0.59 2.11
N ALA A 125 13.63 0.32 1.31
CA ALA A 125 13.53 -0.60 0.17
C ALA A 125 13.18 -2.02 0.63
N PHE A 126 13.83 -2.53 1.68
CA PHE A 126 13.48 -3.83 2.28
C PHE A 126 12.07 -3.84 2.87
N TYR A 127 11.65 -2.74 3.52
CA TYR A 127 10.29 -2.58 4.03
C TYR A 127 9.25 -2.69 2.90
N SER A 128 9.43 -1.92 1.83
CA SER A 128 8.51 -1.92 0.68
C SER A 128 8.49 -3.28 -0.03
N LEU A 129 9.65 -3.89 -0.25
CA LEU A 129 9.76 -5.23 -0.82
C LEU A 129 9.06 -6.27 0.06
N SER A 130 9.25 -6.21 1.39
CA SER A 130 8.62 -7.12 2.33
C SER A 130 7.09 -7.03 2.29
N MET A 131 6.54 -5.80 2.19
CA MET A 131 5.11 -5.60 2.01
C MET A 131 4.61 -6.20 0.69
N ALA A 132 5.35 -5.99 -0.42
CA ALA A 132 4.99 -6.52 -1.73
C ALA A 132 5.04 -8.07 -1.73
N VAL A 133 6.10 -8.65 -1.18
CA VAL A 133 6.24 -10.11 -1.01
C VAL A 133 5.10 -10.66 -0.15
N GLY A 134 4.79 -10.03 0.99
CA GLY A 134 3.68 -10.42 1.85
C GLY A 134 2.35 -10.45 1.11
N GLY A 135 2.08 -9.42 0.30
CA GLY A 135 0.88 -9.35 -0.53
C GLY A 135 0.81 -10.49 -1.57
N THR A 136 1.92 -10.73 -2.26
CA THR A 136 2.02 -11.75 -3.31
C THR A 136 1.84 -13.16 -2.73
N ILE A 137 2.56 -13.51 -1.65
CA ILE A 137 2.43 -14.83 -1.04
C ILE A 137 1.03 -15.04 -0.46
N GLY A 138 0.38 -13.98 0.06
CA GLY A 138 -1.01 -14.01 0.52
C GLY A 138 -1.97 -14.43 -0.59
N VAL A 139 -1.78 -13.94 -1.80
CA VAL A 139 -2.60 -14.34 -2.96
C VAL A 139 -2.22 -15.75 -3.45
N VAL A 140 -0.94 -15.99 -3.69
CA VAL A 140 -0.46 -17.18 -4.41
C VAL A 140 -0.58 -18.44 -3.56
N LEU A 141 -0.27 -18.38 -2.26
CA LEU A 141 -0.19 -19.57 -1.42
C LEU A 141 -1.51 -19.94 -0.72
N THR A 142 -2.48 -19.01 -0.60
CA THR A 142 -3.70 -19.30 0.17
C THR A 142 -4.58 -20.38 -0.48
N ALA A 143 -4.79 -20.35 -1.78
CA ALA A 143 -5.60 -21.37 -2.45
C ALA A 143 -4.95 -22.77 -2.42
N PRO A 144 -3.66 -22.96 -2.77
CA PRO A 144 -2.99 -24.25 -2.63
C PRO A 144 -2.97 -24.75 -1.18
N ALA A 145 -2.71 -23.86 -0.21
CA ALA A 145 -2.74 -24.22 1.21
C ALA A 145 -4.12 -24.69 1.66
N THR A 146 -5.20 -24.04 1.17
CA THR A 146 -6.57 -24.47 1.45
C THR A 146 -6.83 -25.89 0.95
N GLN A 147 -6.36 -26.24 -0.24
CA GLN A 147 -6.48 -27.61 -0.80
C GLN A 147 -5.73 -28.63 0.07
N LEU A 148 -4.51 -28.32 0.47
CA LEU A 148 -3.70 -29.20 1.34
C LEU A 148 -4.29 -29.37 2.75
N LEU A 149 -5.03 -28.39 3.25
CA LEU A 149 -5.66 -28.39 4.57
C LEU A 149 -7.11 -28.93 4.56
N GLY A 150 -7.41 -29.82 3.62
CA GLY A 150 -8.69 -30.53 3.57
C GLY A 150 -9.85 -29.68 3.03
N GLU A 151 -9.54 -28.80 2.09
CA GLU A 151 -10.53 -27.95 1.38
C GLU A 151 -11.26 -26.93 2.29
N ARG A 152 -10.81 -26.70 3.51
CA ARG A 152 -11.42 -25.73 4.43
C ARG A 152 -10.81 -24.37 4.25
N TRP A 153 -11.55 -23.43 3.63
CA TRP A 153 -11.08 -22.05 3.41
C TRP A 153 -10.78 -21.30 4.72
N THR A 154 -11.46 -21.62 5.82
CA THR A 154 -11.17 -21.07 7.15
C THR A 154 -9.72 -21.35 7.59
N TRP A 155 -9.25 -22.57 7.35
CA TRP A 155 -7.86 -22.98 7.65
C TRP A 155 -6.87 -22.30 6.72
N GLY A 156 -7.21 -22.16 5.44
CA GLY A 156 -6.39 -21.43 4.46
C GLY A 156 -6.19 -19.96 4.84
N LEU A 157 -7.25 -19.30 5.32
CA LEU A 157 -7.15 -17.92 5.81
C LEU A 157 -6.41 -17.82 7.15
N ALA A 158 -6.64 -18.77 8.06
CA ALA A 158 -6.02 -18.77 9.38
C ALA A 158 -4.55 -19.18 9.37
N LEU A 159 -4.06 -19.82 8.30
CA LEU A 159 -2.64 -20.18 8.14
C LEU A 159 -1.71 -18.98 8.36
N TRP A 160 -2.14 -17.80 7.95
CA TRP A 160 -1.39 -16.55 8.09
C TRP A 160 -1.20 -16.11 9.55
N THR A 161 -1.88 -16.75 10.50
CA THR A 161 -1.63 -16.56 11.93
C THR A 161 -0.21 -16.98 12.31
N LEU A 162 0.33 -18.05 11.71
CA LEU A 162 1.66 -18.56 12.05
C LEU A 162 2.77 -17.52 11.80
N PRO A 163 2.91 -16.93 10.59
CA PRO A 163 3.90 -15.88 10.38
C PRO A 163 3.60 -14.60 11.18
N ALA A 164 2.33 -14.29 11.46
CA ALA A 164 1.97 -13.14 12.29
C ALA A 164 2.39 -13.34 13.76
N MET A 165 2.18 -14.53 14.33
CA MET A 165 2.65 -14.89 15.68
C MET A 165 4.17 -14.88 15.76
N LEU A 166 4.87 -15.39 14.73
CA LEU A 166 6.33 -15.34 14.68
C LEU A 166 6.82 -13.87 14.65
N ALA A 167 6.21 -13.02 13.83
CA ALA A 167 6.53 -11.60 13.79
C ALA A 167 6.31 -10.94 15.15
N LEU A 168 5.18 -11.21 15.80
CA LEU A 168 4.87 -10.72 17.14
C LEU A 168 5.90 -11.19 18.17
N ALA A 169 6.22 -12.49 18.20
CA ALA A 169 7.17 -13.06 19.16
C ALA A 169 8.58 -12.44 19.04
N ILE A 170 9.03 -12.20 17.80
CA ILE A 170 10.31 -11.52 17.54
C ILE A 170 10.23 -10.05 17.91
N TRP A 171 9.10 -9.39 17.62
CA TRP A 171 8.89 -7.98 17.92
C TRP A 171 8.90 -7.71 19.42
N LEU A 172 8.24 -8.54 20.22
CA LEU A 172 8.18 -8.42 21.68
C LEU A 172 9.56 -8.58 22.38
N ARG A 173 10.55 -9.11 21.69
CA ARG A 173 11.95 -9.19 22.19
C ARG A 173 12.73 -7.90 21.99
N LEU A 174 12.18 -6.94 21.24
CA LEU A 174 12.85 -5.65 21.04
C LEU A 174 12.79 -4.82 22.32
N PRO A 175 13.91 -4.17 22.71
CA PRO A 175 13.88 -3.25 23.83
C PRO A 175 12.99 -2.05 23.50
N SER A 176 12.04 -1.77 24.38
CA SER A 176 11.25 -0.55 24.29
C SER A 176 12.07 0.61 24.85
N GLN A 177 12.41 1.57 24.01
CA GLN A 177 13.06 2.79 24.47
C GLN A 177 11.98 3.80 24.87
N ALA A 178 12.14 4.36 26.09
CA ALA A 178 11.31 5.46 26.54
C ALA A 178 11.47 6.64 25.56
N GLU A 179 10.39 7.13 25.05
CA GLU A 179 10.40 8.37 24.26
C GLU A 179 10.73 9.53 25.20
N ALA A 180 11.74 10.33 24.87
CA ALA A 180 11.98 11.58 25.58
C ALA A 180 10.70 12.44 25.50
N ALA A 181 10.24 12.93 26.63
CA ALA A 181 8.94 13.58 26.83
C ALA A 181 8.76 14.94 26.11
N VAL A 182 9.39 15.14 24.94
CA VAL A 182 9.56 16.47 24.33
C VAL A 182 8.47 16.87 23.33
N GLU A 183 7.65 15.95 22.82
CA GLU A 183 6.59 16.35 21.88
C GLU A 183 5.17 16.11 22.44
N GLN A 184 4.66 17.11 23.15
CA GLN A 184 3.31 17.09 23.73
C GLN A 184 2.16 17.11 22.72
N ARG A 185 2.39 17.28 21.41
CA ARG A 185 1.33 17.39 20.40
C ARG A 185 1.35 16.22 19.41
N ALA A 186 0.51 15.23 19.66
CA ALA A 186 0.31 14.08 18.76
C ALA A 186 -0.62 14.38 17.56
N GLY A 187 -0.98 15.65 17.30
CA GLY A 187 -1.83 16.05 16.18
C GLY A 187 -1.12 15.88 14.83
N LEU A 188 -1.91 15.70 13.77
CA LEU A 188 -1.39 15.63 12.40
C LEU A 188 -0.96 17.00 11.89
N PRO A 189 -0.02 17.10 10.95
CA PRO A 189 0.53 18.38 10.45
C PRO A 189 -0.39 19.05 9.41
N TRP A 190 -1.68 19.24 9.71
CA TRP A 190 -2.68 19.81 8.80
C TRP A 190 -2.36 21.23 8.35
N GLY A 191 -1.63 22.01 9.15
CA GLY A 191 -1.21 23.38 8.82
C GLY A 191 0.04 23.46 7.94
N GLU A 192 0.69 22.34 7.62
CA GLU A 192 1.95 22.33 6.87
C GLU A 192 1.70 22.12 5.37
N PRO A 193 1.99 23.10 4.47
CA PRO A 193 1.80 22.94 3.03
C PRO A 193 2.59 21.76 2.44
N ARG A 194 3.77 21.47 3.01
CA ARG A 194 4.62 20.36 2.58
C ARG A 194 3.96 19.00 2.89
N ALA A 195 3.27 18.88 4.03
CA ALA A 195 2.54 17.68 4.39
C ALA A 195 1.37 17.42 3.43
N TRP A 196 0.67 18.47 3.01
CA TRP A 196 -0.36 18.37 1.97
C TRP A 196 0.21 17.95 0.61
N LEU A 197 1.37 18.48 0.22
CA LEU A 197 2.02 18.10 -1.04
C LEU A 197 2.34 16.60 -1.06
N VAL A 198 2.92 16.06 0.03
CA VAL A 198 3.18 14.62 0.20
C VAL A 198 1.89 13.81 0.15
N SER A 199 0.85 14.27 0.86
CA SER A 199 -0.43 13.56 0.96
C SER A 199 -1.19 13.52 -0.37
N ILE A 200 -1.23 14.64 -1.11
CA ILE A 200 -1.89 14.70 -2.43
C ILE A 200 -1.10 13.88 -3.46
N TYR A 201 0.24 13.94 -3.43
CA TYR A 201 1.05 13.07 -4.28
C TYR A 201 0.70 11.60 -4.07
N PHE A 202 0.64 11.16 -2.83
CA PHE A 202 0.27 9.77 -2.49
C PHE A 202 -1.18 9.46 -2.88
N ALA A 203 -2.12 10.40 -2.70
CA ALA A 203 -3.51 10.21 -3.10
C ALA A 203 -3.67 9.96 -4.61
N LEU A 204 -2.96 10.74 -5.43
CA LEU A 204 -2.94 10.55 -6.89
C LEU A 204 -2.32 9.20 -7.26
N GLN A 205 -1.19 8.86 -6.65
CA GLN A 205 -0.52 7.58 -6.88
C GLN A 205 -1.42 6.39 -6.51
N ALA A 206 -2.00 6.40 -5.31
CA ALA A 206 -2.88 5.33 -4.84
C ALA A 206 -4.17 5.26 -5.68
N GLY A 207 -4.74 6.40 -6.03
CA GLY A 207 -5.92 6.48 -6.91
C GLY A 207 -5.67 5.85 -8.27
N LEU A 208 -4.54 6.18 -8.92
CA LEU A 208 -4.11 5.56 -10.18
C LEU A 208 -3.96 4.04 -10.03
N PHE A 209 -3.30 3.58 -8.98
CA PHE A 209 -3.11 2.15 -8.75
C PHE A 209 -4.44 1.42 -8.58
N TYR A 210 -5.36 1.93 -7.74
CA TYR A 210 -6.65 1.28 -7.52
C TYR A 210 -7.57 1.34 -8.74
N ALA A 211 -7.56 2.44 -9.50
CA ALA A 211 -8.31 2.52 -10.75
C ALA A 211 -7.83 1.47 -11.77
N LEU A 212 -6.51 1.31 -11.91
CA LEU A 212 -5.93 0.30 -12.81
C LEU A 212 -6.16 -1.13 -12.30
N ALA A 213 -6.03 -1.36 -11.00
CA ALA A 213 -6.34 -2.66 -10.41
C ALA A 213 -7.80 -3.09 -10.67
N THR A 214 -8.70 -2.13 -10.82
CA THR A 214 -10.12 -2.38 -11.09
C THR A 214 -10.41 -2.48 -12.58
N TRP A 215 -9.88 -1.58 -13.41
CA TRP A 215 -10.37 -1.35 -14.76
C TRP A 215 -9.39 -1.71 -15.89
N LEU A 216 -8.12 -2.01 -15.60
CA LEU A 216 -7.12 -2.29 -16.64
C LEU A 216 -7.47 -3.52 -17.48
N VAL A 217 -7.95 -4.59 -16.82
CA VAL A 217 -8.42 -5.81 -17.50
C VAL A 217 -9.63 -5.51 -18.38
N ALA A 218 -10.61 -4.76 -17.86
CA ALA A 218 -11.81 -4.38 -18.59
C ALA A 218 -11.47 -3.52 -19.82
N ARG A 219 -10.53 -2.56 -19.70
CA ARG A 219 -10.07 -1.74 -20.83
C ARG A 219 -9.48 -2.58 -21.96
N TYR A 220 -8.62 -3.55 -21.65
CA TYR A 220 -8.04 -4.43 -22.67
C TYR A 220 -9.07 -5.39 -23.27
N HIS A 221 -9.99 -5.88 -22.45
CA HIS A 221 -11.08 -6.72 -22.93
C HIS A 221 -12.01 -5.96 -23.90
N GLU A 222 -12.37 -4.72 -23.59
CA GLU A 222 -13.10 -3.82 -24.48
C GLU A 222 -12.34 -3.54 -25.80
N ALA A 223 -11.00 -3.49 -25.74
CA ALA A 223 -10.13 -3.32 -26.91
C ALA A 223 -10.03 -4.57 -27.83
N GLY A 224 -10.75 -5.66 -27.51
CA GLY A 224 -10.84 -6.88 -28.31
C GLY A 224 -9.90 -8.01 -27.90
N PHE A 225 -9.16 -7.87 -26.79
CA PHE A 225 -8.34 -8.98 -26.28
C PHE A 225 -9.21 -9.98 -25.50
N SER A 226 -8.79 -11.26 -25.51
CA SER A 226 -9.45 -12.26 -24.67
C SER A 226 -9.27 -11.93 -23.18
N LEU A 227 -10.19 -12.41 -22.33
CA LEU A 227 -10.07 -12.21 -20.88
C LEU A 227 -8.77 -12.78 -20.32
N LEU A 228 -8.30 -13.91 -20.86
CA LEU A 228 -7.03 -14.54 -20.48
C LEU A 228 -5.83 -13.63 -20.81
N GLN A 229 -5.80 -13.05 -22.01
CA GLN A 229 -4.76 -12.10 -22.41
C GLN A 229 -4.77 -10.84 -21.56
N SER A 230 -5.96 -10.27 -21.32
CA SER A 230 -6.13 -9.06 -20.48
C SER A 230 -5.66 -9.30 -19.04
N ASN A 231 -5.95 -10.47 -18.48
CA ASN A 231 -5.43 -10.87 -17.17
C ASN A 231 -3.91 -11.10 -17.18
N ALA A 232 -3.34 -11.64 -18.27
CA ALA A 232 -1.90 -11.80 -18.40
C ALA A 232 -1.18 -10.42 -18.43
N PHE A 233 -1.74 -9.42 -19.10
CA PHE A 233 -1.20 -8.05 -19.09
C PHE A 233 -1.22 -7.43 -17.69
N PHE A 234 -2.34 -7.59 -16.97
CA PHE A 234 -2.44 -7.14 -15.58
C PHE A 234 -1.46 -7.89 -14.66
N SER A 235 -1.27 -9.19 -14.87
CA SER A 235 -0.28 -9.98 -14.14
C SER A 235 1.14 -9.46 -14.39
N GLY A 236 1.47 -9.10 -15.63
CA GLY A 236 2.74 -8.45 -15.97
C GLY A 236 2.96 -7.14 -15.25
N PHE A 237 1.91 -6.27 -15.19
CA PHE A 237 1.90 -5.04 -14.40
C PHE A 237 2.21 -5.28 -12.91
N MET A 238 1.61 -6.31 -12.32
CA MET A 238 1.80 -6.61 -10.89
C MET A 238 3.15 -7.24 -10.60
N LEU A 239 3.59 -8.21 -11.40
CA LEU A 239 4.84 -8.96 -11.16
C LEU A 239 6.08 -8.08 -11.25
N ILE A 240 6.16 -7.21 -12.26
CA ILE A 240 7.30 -6.29 -12.42
C ILE A 240 7.35 -5.25 -11.28
N GLY A 241 6.25 -5.06 -10.58
CA GLY A 241 6.18 -4.20 -9.42
C GLY A 241 7.08 -4.65 -8.28
N LEU A 242 7.34 -5.95 -8.11
CA LEU A 242 8.16 -6.48 -7.03
C LEU A 242 9.61 -5.95 -7.09
N PRO A 243 10.35 -6.13 -8.20
CA PRO A 243 11.69 -5.56 -8.31
C PRO A 243 11.68 -4.03 -8.28
N SER A 244 10.66 -3.38 -8.84
CA SER A 244 10.54 -1.92 -8.83
C SER A 244 10.36 -1.38 -7.41
N ALA A 245 9.56 -2.05 -6.58
CA ALA A 245 9.33 -1.66 -5.18
C ALA A 245 10.61 -1.64 -4.35
N PHE A 246 11.56 -2.51 -4.66
CA PHE A 246 12.89 -2.51 -4.04
C PHE A 246 13.85 -1.51 -4.70
N ALA A 247 13.93 -1.54 -6.04
CA ALA A 247 14.96 -0.80 -6.77
C ALA A 247 14.79 0.72 -6.63
N MET A 248 13.55 1.24 -6.67
CA MET A 248 13.34 2.69 -6.71
C MET A 248 13.77 3.42 -5.43
N PRO A 249 13.41 2.98 -4.20
CA PRO A 249 13.92 3.63 -2.98
C PRO A 249 15.44 3.51 -2.83
N TRP A 250 16.03 2.38 -3.26
CA TRP A 250 17.47 2.18 -3.24
C TRP A 250 18.21 3.10 -4.22
N LEU A 251 17.72 3.20 -5.47
CA LEU A 251 18.26 4.11 -6.48
C LEU A 251 18.12 5.58 -6.05
N ALA A 252 16.97 5.94 -5.47
CA ALA A 252 16.73 7.28 -4.98
C ALA A 252 17.71 7.70 -3.87
N GLN A 253 18.08 6.75 -3.00
CA GLN A 253 19.14 6.99 -2.00
C GLN A 253 20.50 7.14 -2.66
N ARG A 254 20.83 6.27 -3.64
CA ARG A 254 22.16 6.25 -4.29
C ARG A 254 22.43 7.51 -5.12
N PHE A 255 21.43 7.99 -5.85
CA PHE A 255 21.60 9.14 -6.76
C PHE A 255 21.18 10.48 -6.15
N GLY A 256 20.54 10.50 -4.98
CA GLY A 256 20.10 11.72 -4.30
C GLY A 256 18.95 12.49 -4.98
N ASN A 257 18.58 12.15 -6.20
CA ASN A 257 17.60 12.87 -7.03
C ASN A 257 16.19 12.27 -6.99
N ARG A 258 15.70 11.95 -5.77
CA ARG A 258 14.40 11.28 -5.57
C ARG A 258 13.23 11.95 -6.30
N HIS A 259 13.16 13.30 -6.27
CA HIS A 259 12.09 14.06 -6.90
C HIS A 259 12.07 13.92 -8.42
N LEU A 260 13.25 13.88 -9.06
CA LEU A 260 13.39 13.65 -10.51
C LEU A 260 13.01 12.22 -10.88
N MET A 261 13.39 11.24 -10.07
CA MET A 261 12.99 9.84 -10.29
C MET A 261 11.48 9.65 -10.15
N MET A 262 10.86 10.26 -9.13
CA MET A 262 9.40 10.26 -8.95
C MET A 262 8.69 10.92 -10.13
N ALA A 263 9.19 12.07 -10.58
CA ALA A 263 8.66 12.77 -11.76
C ALA A 263 8.83 11.93 -13.04
N GLY A 264 10.00 11.34 -13.26
CA GLY A 264 10.28 10.47 -14.41
C GLY A 264 9.36 9.23 -14.46
N CYS A 265 9.16 8.57 -13.31
CA CYS A 265 8.17 7.49 -13.22
C CYS A 265 6.75 7.99 -13.53
N GLY A 266 6.37 9.17 -13.05
CA GLY A 266 5.07 9.75 -13.37
C GLY A 266 4.91 10.07 -14.86
N VAL A 267 5.95 10.61 -15.51
CA VAL A 267 5.97 10.84 -16.98
C VAL A 267 5.84 9.50 -17.72
N LEU A 268 6.60 8.48 -17.31
CA LEU A 268 6.49 7.14 -17.89
C LEU A 268 5.07 6.57 -17.75
N ALA A 269 4.46 6.70 -16.56
CA ALA A 269 3.08 6.27 -16.35
C ALA A 269 2.10 7.05 -17.24
N THR A 270 2.29 8.36 -17.41
CA THR A 270 1.49 9.19 -18.31
C THR A 270 1.56 8.67 -19.74
N ILE A 271 2.76 8.43 -20.26
CA ILE A 271 2.95 7.91 -21.63
C ILE A 271 2.25 6.55 -21.77
N CYS A 272 2.45 5.63 -20.83
CA CYS A 272 1.80 4.32 -20.85
C CYS A 272 0.27 4.45 -20.84
N LEU A 273 -0.30 5.32 -20.01
CA LEU A 273 -1.74 5.53 -19.91
C LEU A 273 -2.31 6.14 -21.19
N LEU A 274 -1.61 7.09 -21.83
CA LEU A 274 -1.99 7.65 -23.13
C LEU A 274 -2.00 6.58 -24.22
N VAL A 275 -1.02 5.66 -24.23
CA VAL A 275 -0.98 4.54 -25.19
C VAL A 275 -2.15 3.58 -24.91
N ILE A 276 -2.42 3.24 -23.66
CA ILE A 276 -3.55 2.36 -23.28
C ILE A 276 -4.89 3.00 -23.65
N ALA A 277 -5.01 4.33 -23.51
CA ALA A 277 -6.22 5.06 -23.91
C ALA A 277 -6.44 5.03 -25.42
N SER A 278 -5.43 5.44 -26.21
CA SER A 278 -5.59 5.72 -27.63
C SER A 278 -5.26 4.53 -28.56
N ARG A 279 -4.32 3.66 -28.16
CA ARG A 279 -3.80 2.55 -28.99
C ARG A 279 -3.51 1.30 -28.15
N PRO A 280 -4.50 0.68 -27.53
CA PRO A 280 -4.30 -0.45 -26.60
C PRO A 280 -3.66 -1.69 -27.22
N GLN A 281 -3.68 -1.83 -28.58
CA GLN A 281 -3.03 -2.94 -29.29
C GLN A 281 -1.51 -2.82 -29.37
N VAL A 282 -0.93 -1.64 -29.07
CA VAL A 282 0.52 -1.41 -29.19
C VAL A 282 1.23 -2.05 -27.99
N GLN A 283 1.90 -3.16 -28.23
CA GLN A 283 2.76 -3.87 -27.25
C GLN A 283 2.15 -3.96 -25.84
N PRO A 284 0.93 -4.50 -25.68
CA PRO A 284 0.15 -4.35 -24.45
C PRO A 284 0.87 -4.88 -23.21
N LEU A 285 1.55 -6.03 -23.29
CA LEU A 285 2.32 -6.58 -22.17
C LEU A 285 3.48 -5.65 -21.76
N LEU A 286 4.25 -5.14 -22.74
CA LEU A 286 5.37 -4.23 -22.46
C LEU A 286 4.87 -2.93 -21.81
N ILE A 287 3.81 -2.33 -22.35
CA ILE A 287 3.22 -1.10 -21.79
C ILE A 287 2.71 -1.33 -20.37
N CYS A 288 2.05 -2.46 -20.09
CA CYS A 288 1.63 -2.83 -18.74
C CYS A 288 2.82 -3.04 -17.79
N MET A 289 3.89 -3.68 -18.24
CA MET A 289 5.09 -3.83 -17.43
C MET A 289 5.76 -2.49 -17.13
N LEU A 290 5.91 -1.61 -18.12
CA LEU A 290 6.48 -0.27 -17.91
C LEU A 290 5.62 0.55 -16.94
N LEU A 291 4.30 0.49 -17.07
CA LEU A 291 3.35 1.11 -16.15
C LEU A 291 3.49 0.52 -14.73
N GLY A 292 3.70 -0.78 -14.63
CA GLY A 292 3.96 -1.48 -13.37
C GLY A 292 5.24 -1.01 -12.68
N VAL A 293 6.34 -0.84 -13.43
CA VAL A 293 7.58 -0.25 -12.90
C VAL A 293 7.33 1.15 -12.37
N ALA A 294 6.65 1.99 -13.15
CA ALA A 294 6.38 3.37 -12.80
C ALA A 294 5.53 3.50 -11.53
N LEU A 295 4.37 2.82 -11.47
CA LEU A 295 3.44 2.99 -10.35
C LEU A 295 3.88 2.26 -9.07
N ASN A 296 4.44 1.05 -9.15
CA ASN A 296 4.96 0.40 -7.95
C ASN A 296 6.23 1.10 -7.43
N GLY A 297 7.05 1.64 -8.33
CA GLY A 297 8.20 2.47 -7.96
C GLY A 297 7.77 3.74 -7.23
N THR A 298 6.80 4.50 -7.77
CA THR A 298 6.28 5.71 -7.12
C THR A 298 5.57 5.40 -5.80
N PHE A 299 4.86 4.28 -5.70
CA PHE A 299 4.27 3.83 -4.44
C PHE A 299 5.32 3.63 -3.35
N SER A 300 6.37 2.86 -3.65
CA SER A 300 7.45 2.60 -2.70
C SER A 300 8.17 3.86 -2.28
N MET A 301 8.43 4.78 -3.23
CA MET A 301 9.04 6.07 -2.93
C MET A 301 8.13 6.96 -2.09
N SER A 302 6.81 6.92 -2.30
CA SER A 302 5.83 7.66 -1.49
C SER A 302 5.87 7.23 -0.03
N LEU A 303 5.98 5.92 0.24
CA LEU A 303 6.05 5.40 1.61
C LEU A 303 7.32 5.87 2.35
N VAL A 304 8.40 6.10 1.61
CA VAL A 304 9.68 6.56 2.16
C VAL A 304 9.74 8.08 2.31
N LEU A 305 8.95 8.80 1.54
CA LEU A 305 8.98 10.26 1.46
C LEU A 305 8.84 10.97 2.81
N PRO A 306 7.93 10.56 3.72
CA PRO A 306 7.85 11.17 5.06
C PRO A 306 9.14 11.07 5.88
N MET A 307 9.96 10.04 5.65
CA MET A 307 11.23 9.85 6.36
C MET A 307 12.27 10.90 5.97
N TYR A 308 12.17 11.44 4.75
CA TYR A 308 13.04 12.52 4.26
C TYR A 308 12.49 13.91 4.59
N GLU A 309 11.20 14.05 4.77
CA GLU A 309 10.53 15.35 4.98
C GLU A 309 10.39 15.72 6.46
N ALA A 310 10.54 14.76 7.38
CA ALA A 310 10.40 14.99 8.82
C ALA A 310 11.67 14.58 9.57
N ASN A 311 12.02 15.34 10.64
CA ASN A 311 13.29 15.20 11.34
C ASN A 311 13.25 14.20 12.51
N THR A 312 12.10 14.02 13.16
CA THR A 312 11.97 13.11 14.31
C THR A 312 11.13 11.88 13.97
N PRO A 313 11.32 10.74 14.65
CA PRO A 313 10.52 9.53 14.43
C PRO A 313 9.01 9.77 14.58
N LEU A 314 8.61 10.58 15.56
CA LEU A 314 7.20 10.93 15.78
C LEU A 314 6.65 11.82 14.67
N ALA A 315 7.44 12.81 14.19
CA ALA A 315 7.06 13.67 13.06
C ALA A 315 6.91 12.86 11.77
N VAL A 316 7.77 11.86 11.52
CA VAL A 316 7.63 10.90 10.41
C VAL A 316 6.33 10.13 10.54
N SER A 317 6.02 9.58 11.71
CA SER A 317 4.79 8.82 11.94
C SER A 317 3.54 9.71 11.75
N ARG A 318 3.56 10.97 12.21
CA ARG A 318 2.47 11.95 12.02
C ARG A 318 2.25 12.30 10.55
N LEU A 319 3.34 12.58 9.82
CA LEU A 319 3.28 12.88 8.39
C LEU A 319 2.81 11.66 7.58
N THR A 320 3.31 10.46 7.88
CA THR A 320 2.85 9.22 7.25
C THR A 320 1.37 8.96 7.56
N ALA A 321 0.93 9.18 8.79
CA ALA A 321 -0.47 9.02 9.16
C ALA A 321 -1.39 9.99 8.41
N MET A 322 -0.99 11.26 8.24
CA MET A 322 -1.72 12.24 7.43
C MET A 322 -1.76 11.82 5.96
N MET A 323 -0.62 11.41 5.42
CA MET A 323 -0.48 10.94 4.04
C MET A 323 -1.38 9.74 3.75
N LEU A 324 -1.40 8.73 4.62
CA LEU A 324 -2.24 7.53 4.45
C LEU A 324 -3.71 7.85 4.65
N CYS A 325 -4.05 8.68 5.65
CA CYS A 325 -5.43 9.10 5.90
C CYS A 325 -6.01 9.82 4.69
N THR A 326 -5.37 10.89 4.25
CA THR A 326 -5.81 11.67 3.09
C THR A 326 -5.74 10.83 1.81
N GLY A 327 -4.64 10.10 1.63
CA GLY A 327 -4.37 9.34 0.44
C GLY A 327 -5.39 8.24 0.18
N TYR A 328 -5.62 7.35 1.11
CA TYR A 328 -6.61 6.28 0.92
C TYR A 328 -8.05 6.78 0.92
N SER A 329 -8.37 7.83 1.68
CA SER A 329 -9.70 8.44 1.65
C SER A 329 -10.03 9.09 0.31
N LEU A 330 -9.05 9.67 -0.38
CA LEU A 330 -9.26 10.24 -1.72
C LEU A 330 -9.14 9.17 -2.82
N ALA A 331 -8.20 8.25 -2.68
CA ALA A 331 -7.95 7.21 -3.68
C ALA A 331 -9.15 6.27 -3.91
N CYS A 332 -9.96 6.02 -2.89
CA CYS A 332 -11.12 5.14 -3.00
C CYS A 332 -12.18 5.65 -3.99
N PHE A 333 -12.23 6.96 -4.27
CA PHE A 333 -13.14 7.53 -5.26
C PHE A 333 -12.69 7.31 -6.70
N THR A 334 -11.38 7.15 -6.95
CA THR A 334 -10.84 7.09 -8.32
C THR A 334 -11.40 5.91 -9.13
N PRO A 335 -11.48 4.66 -8.63
CA PRO A 335 -12.10 3.57 -9.36
C PRO A 335 -13.58 3.84 -9.67
N VAL A 336 -14.31 4.46 -8.72
CA VAL A 336 -15.74 4.79 -8.88
C VAL A 336 -15.92 5.84 -9.96
N LEU A 337 -15.12 6.91 -9.92
CA LEU A 337 -15.15 7.97 -10.93
C LEU A 337 -14.73 7.47 -12.31
N THR A 338 -13.77 6.54 -12.38
CA THR A 338 -13.36 5.90 -13.65
C THR A 338 -14.51 5.07 -14.23
N GLY A 339 -15.21 4.27 -13.40
CA GLY A 339 -16.39 3.50 -13.81
C GLY A 339 -17.54 4.40 -14.27
N LEU A 340 -17.84 5.45 -13.50
CA LEU A 340 -18.86 6.45 -13.87
C LEU A 340 -18.52 7.16 -15.19
N GLY A 341 -17.24 7.52 -15.37
CA GLY A 341 -16.76 8.12 -16.62
C GLY A 341 -16.99 7.21 -17.82
N ARG A 342 -16.75 5.91 -17.65
CA ARG A 342 -17.05 4.90 -18.69
C ARG A 342 -18.55 4.82 -19.01
N ASP A 343 -19.41 4.84 -17.98
CA ASP A 343 -20.87 4.77 -18.19
C ASP A 343 -21.39 6.01 -18.91
N ILE A 344 -20.79 7.17 -18.68
CA ILE A 344 -21.14 8.42 -19.37
C ILE A 344 -20.56 8.48 -20.80
N ALA A 345 -19.29 8.09 -20.97
CA ALA A 345 -18.62 8.16 -22.27
C ALA A 345 -18.96 7.01 -23.22
N GLY A 346 -19.41 5.87 -22.68
CA GLY A 346 -19.69 4.65 -23.44
C GLY A 346 -18.48 3.74 -23.65
N ASP A 347 -17.27 4.21 -23.33
CA ASP A 347 -16.01 3.49 -23.47
C ASP A 347 -15.02 3.83 -22.33
N TYR A 348 -13.88 3.10 -22.28
CA TYR A 348 -12.81 3.38 -21.33
C TYR A 348 -11.76 4.38 -21.85
N GLU A 349 -11.84 4.88 -23.07
CA GLU A 349 -10.83 5.76 -23.65
C GLU A 349 -10.72 7.05 -22.86
N TRP A 350 -11.84 7.78 -22.68
CA TRP A 350 -11.87 9.03 -21.92
C TRP A 350 -11.48 8.88 -20.44
N PRO A 351 -11.98 7.90 -19.68
CA PRO A 351 -11.50 7.64 -18.33
C PRO A 351 -9.98 7.44 -18.24
N PHE A 352 -9.38 6.73 -19.20
CA PHE A 352 -7.94 6.53 -19.21
C PHE A 352 -7.15 7.79 -19.57
N PHE A 353 -7.69 8.70 -20.40
CA PHE A 353 -7.12 10.03 -20.58
C PHE A 353 -7.16 10.86 -19.29
N VAL A 354 -8.22 10.76 -18.50
CA VAL A 354 -8.30 11.41 -17.18
C VAL A 354 -7.22 10.82 -16.23
N LEU A 355 -7.03 9.50 -16.21
CA LEU A 355 -5.96 8.87 -15.44
C LEU A 355 -4.56 9.34 -15.90
N ALA A 356 -4.35 9.52 -17.22
CA ALA A 356 -3.10 10.08 -17.74
C ALA A 356 -2.88 11.53 -17.25
N SER A 357 -3.93 12.35 -17.24
CA SER A 357 -3.88 13.71 -16.69
C SER A 357 -3.56 13.75 -15.20
N MET A 358 -4.12 12.82 -14.42
CA MET A 358 -3.77 12.64 -13.00
C MET A 358 -2.29 12.27 -12.82
N SER A 359 -1.75 11.40 -13.67
CA SER A 359 -0.32 11.03 -13.65
C SER A 359 0.59 12.20 -14.03
N THR A 360 0.17 13.04 -14.99
CA THR A 360 0.88 14.28 -15.33
C THR A 360 0.92 15.24 -14.14
N LEU A 361 -0.22 15.45 -13.48
CA LEU A 361 -0.28 16.27 -12.26
C LEU A 361 0.64 15.70 -11.16
N MET A 362 0.61 14.39 -10.95
CA MET A 362 1.50 13.71 -10.01
C MET A 362 2.97 13.97 -10.33
N SER A 363 3.38 13.96 -11.61
CA SER A 363 4.74 14.27 -12.03
C SER A 363 5.13 15.71 -11.71
N GLY A 364 4.23 16.66 -11.95
CA GLY A 364 4.45 18.07 -11.61
C GLY A 364 4.59 18.30 -10.08
N LEU A 365 3.79 17.60 -9.28
CA LEU A 365 3.90 17.65 -7.82
C LEU A 365 5.23 17.04 -7.33
N ALA A 366 5.71 15.97 -7.99
CA ALA A 366 7.00 15.37 -7.64
C ALA A 366 8.17 16.37 -7.77
N LEU A 367 8.16 17.24 -8.79
CA LEU A 367 9.18 18.28 -8.96
C LEU A 367 9.17 19.29 -7.81
N ARG A 368 7.99 19.59 -7.22
CA ARG A 368 7.87 20.47 -6.04
C ARG A 368 8.37 19.80 -4.75
N LEU A 369 8.58 18.48 -4.75
CA LEU A 369 9.18 17.72 -3.65
C LEU A 369 10.70 17.75 -3.65
N ALA A 370 11.34 18.60 -4.45
CA ALA A 370 12.77 18.85 -4.41
C ALA A 370 13.23 19.26 -2.99
N PRO A 371 14.45 18.86 -2.55
CA PRO A 371 15.01 19.28 -1.27
C PRO A 371 15.03 20.80 -1.13
N ARG A 372 14.72 21.33 0.06
CA ARG A 372 14.91 22.75 0.33
C ARG A 372 16.42 23.07 0.33
N ARG A 373 16.83 24.15 -0.32
CA ARG A 373 18.24 24.59 -0.43
C ARG A 373 18.99 24.65 0.92
N ALA A 374 18.32 25.01 2.02
CA ALA A 374 18.90 25.05 3.37
C ALA A 374 19.34 23.68 3.93
N ALA A 375 18.81 22.56 3.41
CA ALA A 375 19.27 21.22 3.80
C ALA A 375 20.41 20.69 2.92
N ALA A 376 20.61 21.27 1.74
CA ALA A 376 21.72 20.92 0.86
C ALA A 376 23.07 21.47 1.38
N ASP A 377 23.06 22.66 1.97
CA ASP A 377 24.28 23.28 2.54
C ASP A 377 24.74 22.61 3.86
N ALA A 378 23.85 21.91 4.55
CA ALA A 378 24.19 21.14 5.77
C ALA A 378 24.67 19.71 5.48
N MET A 379 24.64 19.25 4.22
CA MET A 379 25.09 17.92 3.78
C MET A 379 26.22 17.99 2.75
N ALA A 380 26.78 19.15 2.50
CA ALA A 380 28.05 19.27 1.75
C ALA A 380 29.20 18.84 2.65
N PRO A 381 30.14 18.00 2.17
CA PRO A 381 31.24 17.44 2.94
C PRO A 381 32.28 18.50 3.38
#